data_fa586f8f6f8880ee7bc3f6eca0fb3317
#
_entry.id   fa586f8f6f8880ee7bc3f6eca0fb3317
#
_cell.length_a   1.000
_cell.length_b   1.000
_cell.length_c   1.000
_cell.angle_alpha   90.00
_cell.angle_beta   90.00
_cell.angle_gamma   90.00
#
_symmetry.space_group_name_H-M   'P 1'
#
loop_
_entity.id
_entity.type
_entity.pdbx_description
1 polymer ?
#
loop_
_entity_poly.entity_id
_entity_poly.type
_entity_poly.pdbx_seq_one_letter_code
_entity_poly.pdbx_strand_id
1 'polypeptide(L)'
;MAEPLLLKGAPGSPYTRKMLAYMRYRHIPYRLMIGDQGDQEGRALPQPKVSLLPTFYLPNSAGELEAVVDSTPLIRRFESMFTGRETVPSAPALRLLHDLIEDYADEWLTKAMFHYRWHYEDDIEKAGLILPLWRDLNQSSSQLEKTSEFIRERQISRLYVVGSNEATWAAIESSYERFLAAMDKLVEAQSFLFGARPSAADFGLYAQPVSYTHLRAHET
;
A
#
# COMPACT_ATOMS: atom_id res chain seq x y z
N MET A 1 -1.56 -24.21 14.89
CA MET A 1 -1.47 -22.79 14.46
C MET A 1 -1.65 -22.77 12.95
N ALA A 2 -2.38 -21.80 12.39
CA ALA A 2 -2.53 -21.71 10.94
C ALA A 2 -1.15 -21.43 10.29
N GLU A 3 -0.91 -22.01 9.12
CA GLU A 3 0.31 -21.76 8.35
C GLU A 3 0.36 -20.30 7.92
N PRO A 4 1.53 -19.60 8.04
CA PRO A 4 1.63 -18.19 7.68
C PRO A 4 1.37 -17.99 6.19
N LEU A 5 0.58 -16.95 5.85
CA LEU A 5 0.40 -16.52 4.47
C LEU A 5 1.72 -15.99 3.91
N LEU A 6 2.10 -16.44 2.72
CA LEU A 6 3.30 -15.98 2.04
C LEU A 6 2.94 -14.82 1.13
N LEU A 7 3.69 -13.69 1.24
CA LEU A 7 3.51 -12.56 0.34
C LEU A 7 4.85 -11.88 -0.01
N LYS A 8 4.94 -11.41 -1.24
CA LYS A 8 5.99 -10.50 -1.70
C LYS A 8 5.48 -9.06 -1.59
N GLY A 9 6.26 -8.19 -0.98
CA GLY A 9 5.87 -6.80 -0.78
C GLY A 9 7.07 -5.87 -0.62
N ALA A 10 6.80 -4.57 -0.51
CA ALA A 10 7.82 -3.57 -0.25
C ALA A 10 7.30 -2.50 0.73
N PRO A 11 8.13 -2.03 1.68
CA PRO A 11 7.74 -0.98 2.63
C PRO A 11 7.27 0.32 1.98
N GLY A 12 7.74 0.63 0.77
CA GLY A 12 7.34 1.80 -0.01
C GLY A 12 6.02 1.66 -0.77
N SER A 13 5.43 0.46 -0.81
CA SER A 13 4.15 0.23 -1.45
C SER A 13 3.00 0.50 -0.48
N PRO A 14 2.08 1.44 -0.78
CA PRO A 14 0.93 1.71 0.07
C PRO A 14 0.03 0.47 0.21
N TYR A 15 -0.18 -0.28 -0.86
CA TYR A 15 -0.99 -1.49 -0.80
C TYR A 15 -0.34 -2.62 0.00
N THR A 16 1.00 -2.72 0.02
CA THR A 16 1.70 -3.60 0.97
C THR A 16 1.42 -3.16 2.41
N ARG A 17 1.51 -1.86 2.71
CA ARG A 17 1.21 -1.31 4.05
C ARG A 17 -0.23 -1.55 4.47
N LYS A 18 -1.20 -1.32 3.56
CA LYS A 18 -2.62 -1.64 3.77
C LYS A 18 -2.80 -3.09 4.21
N MET A 19 -2.25 -4.03 3.45
CA MET A 19 -2.40 -5.46 3.75
C MET A 19 -1.67 -5.89 5.02
N LEU A 20 -0.48 -5.36 5.30
CA LEU A 20 0.23 -5.65 6.55
C LEU A 20 -0.52 -5.12 7.79
N ALA A 21 -1.07 -3.91 7.72
CA ALA A 21 -1.88 -3.33 8.81
C ALA A 21 -3.15 -4.17 9.04
N TYR A 22 -3.84 -4.53 7.98
CA TYR A 22 -5.01 -5.41 8.02
C TYR A 22 -4.68 -6.76 8.67
N MET A 23 -3.65 -7.48 8.18
CA MET A 23 -3.29 -8.79 8.73
C MET A 23 -2.85 -8.72 10.20
N ARG A 24 -2.10 -7.67 10.59
CA ARG A 24 -1.71 -7.45 11.98
C ARG A 24 -2.92 -7.24 12.87
N TYR A 25 -3.86 -6.41 12.46
CA TYR A 25 -5.10 -6.21 13.20
C TYR A 25 -5.92 -7.48 13.34
N ARG A 26 -6.04 -8.26 12.25
CA ARG A 26 -6.78 -9.53 12.21
C ARG A 26 -6.06 -10.70 12.90
N HIS A 27 -4.81 -10.50 13.34
CA HIS A 27 -3.92 -11.56 13.86
C HIS A 27 -3.70 -12.71 12.86
N ILE A 28 -3.70 -12.41 11.55
CA ILE A 28 -3.41 -13.38 10.50
C ILE A 28 -1.89 -13.55 10.39
N PRO A 29 -1.34 -14.74 10.61
CA PRO A 29 0.09 -14.99 10.47
C PRO A 29 0.54 -14.80 9.01
N TYR A 30 1.69 -14.15 8.80
CA TYR A 30 2.24 -13.95 7.48
C TYR A 30 3.77 -13.99 7.46
N ARG A 31 4.34 -14.29 6.29
CA ARG A 31 5.76 -14.15 5.98
C ARG A 31 5.90 -13.15 4.82
N LEU A 32 6.57 -12.04 5.08
CA LEU A 32 6.85 -11.00 4.08
C LEU A 32 8.21 -11.26 3.44
N MET A 33 8.23 -11.40 2.12
CA MET A 33 9.44 -11.39 1.29
C MET A 33 9.66 -9.98 0.74
N ILE A 34 10.87 -9.46 0.90
CA ILE A 34 11.27 -8.14 0.40
C ILE A 34 12.31 -8.33 -0.70
N GLY A 35 12.23 -7.52 -1.76
CA GLY A 35 13.16 -7.55 -2.88
C GLY A 35 12.96 -8.74 -3.81
N ASP A 36 14.06 -9.14 -4.46
CA ASP A 36 14.09 -10.27 -5.40
C ASP A 36 14.47 -11.59 -4.70
N GLN A 37 14.46 -11.60 -3.37
CA GLN A 37 14.64 -12.82 -2.60
C GLN A 37 13.51 -13.76 -2.99
N GLY A 38 13.87 -14.88 -3.59
CA GLY A 38 12.95 -15.98 -3.84
C GLY A 38 12.40 -16.55 -2.53
N ASP A 39 11.54 -17.54 -2.63
CA ASP A 39 11.16 -18.33 -1.46
C ASP A 39 12.43 -18.81 -0.74
N GLN A 40 12.56 -18.46 0.55
CA GLN A 40 13.70 -18.88 1.39
C GLN A 40 13.86 -20.39 1.45
N GLU A 41 12.81 -21.14 1.09
CA GLU A 41 12.80 -22.61 0.99
C GLU A 41 13.21 -23.11 -0.41
N GLY A 42 13.57 -22.21 -1.34
CA GLY A 42 14.00 -22.56 -2.70
C GLY A 42 12.87 -23.01 -3.63
N ARG A 43 11.61 -22.77 -3.26
CA ARG A 43 10.46 -23.07 -4.14
C ARG A 43 10.37 -22.07 -5.28
N ALA A 44 10.09 -22.55 -6.49
CA ALA A 44 9.75 -21.69 -7.61
C ALA A 44 8.35 -21.09 -7.39
N LEU A 45 8.27 -19.81 -7.11
CA LEU A 45 6.99 -19.12 -6.92
C LEU A 45 6.34 -18.76 -8.28
N PRO A 46 5.02 -18.96 -8.41
CA PRO A 46 4.31 -18.57 -9.62
C PRO A 46 4.39 -17.04 -9.84
N GLN A 47 4.37 -16.62 -11.10
CA GLN A 47 4.37 -15.21 -11.45
C GLN A 47 2.94 -14.69 -11.56
N PRO A 48 2.63 -13.49 -11.02
CA PRO A 48 1.32 -12.90 -11.20
C PRO A 48 1.14 -12.40 -12.65
N LYS A 49 -0.10 -12.38 -13.14
CA LYS A 49 -0.43 -11.83 -14.47
C LYS A 49 0.01 -10.38 -14.64
N VAL A 50 -0.08 -9.60 -13.56
CA VAL A 50 0.39 -8.21 -13.50
C VAL A 50 1.32 -8.10 -12.29
N SER A 51 2.52 -7.57 -12.50
CA SER A 51 3.51 -7.40 -11.42
C SER A 51 3.13 -6.23 -10.52
N LEU A 52 2.30 -6.51 -9.51
CA LEU A 52 1.86 -5.55 -8.49
C LEU A 52 2.30 -6.01 -7.09
N LEU A 53 2.40 -5.06 -6.17
CA LEU A 53 2.71 -5.31 -4.77
C LEU A 53 1.54 -4.87 -3.86
N PRO A 54 1.19 -5.69 -2.88
CA PRO A 54 1.74 -7.00 -2.58
C PRO A 54 1.24 -8.09 -3.51
N THR A 55 2.06 -9.13 -3.75
CA THR A 55 1.66 -10.38 -4.37
C THR A 55 1.55 -11.45 -3.30
N PHE A 56 0.39 -12.06 -3.13
CA PHE A 56 0.17 -13.19 -2.23
C PHE A 56 0.28 -14.51 -2.98
N TYR A 57 0.80 -15.52 -2.32
CA TYR A 57 0.91 -16.88 -2.83
C TYR A 57 -0.06 -17.78 -2.07
N LEU A 58 -1.17 -18.12 -2.71
CA LEU A 58 -2.30 -18.80 -2.08
C LEU A 58 -2.65 -20.07 -2.84
N PRO A 59 -3.20 -21.11 -2.18
CA PRO A 59 -3.70 -22.27 -2.88
C PRO A 59 -4.95 -21.91 -3.72
N ASN A 60 -4.98 -22.40 -4.96
CA ASN A 60 -6.16 -22.37 -5.82
C ASN A 60 -7.12 -23.51 -5.46
N SER A 61 -8.21 -23.67 -6.21
CA SER A 61 -9.20 -24.73 -5.98
C SER A 61 -8.66 -26.16 -6.17
N ALA A 62 -7.55 -26.34 -6.90
CA ALA A 62 -6.85 -27.60 -7.08
C ALA A 62 -5.77 -27.85 -6.00
N GLY A 63 -5.57 -26.90 -5.08
CA GLY A 63 -4.51 -26.96 -4.07
C GLY A 63 -3.13 -26.52 -4.57
N GLU A 64 -3.02 -26.06 -5.80
CA GLU A 64 -1.77 -25.54 -6.37
C GLU A 64 -1.56 -24.10 -5.98
N LEU A 65 -0.29 -23.69 -5.78
CA LEU A 65 0.05 -22.32 -5.42
C LEU A 65 -0.18 -21.37 -6.60
N GLU A 66 -0.96 -20.32 -6.38
CA GLU A 66 -1.20 -19.23 -7.34
C GLU A 66 -0.73 -17.88 -6.80
N ALA A 67 -0.28 -17.00 -7.68
CA ALA A 67 0.08 -15.62 -7.35
C ALA A 67 -1.15 -14.71 -7.52
N VAL A 68 -1.60 -14.12 -6.39
CA VAL A 68 -2.80 -13.27 -6.33
C VAL A 68 -2.38 -11.85 -5.95
N VAL A 69 -2.89 -10.87 -6.67
CA VAL A 69 -2.68 -9.44 -6.43
C VAL A 69 -4.02 -8.75 -6.21
N ASP A 70 -3.96 -7.45 -5.85
CA ASP A 70 -5.08 -6.59 -5.53
C ASP A 70 -5.59 -6.75 -4.09
N SER A 71 -5.47 -5.65 -3.33
CA SER A 71 -5.73 -5.64 -1.89
C SER A 71 -7.21 -5.82 -1.54
N THR A 72 -8.12 -5.20 -2.29
CA THR A 72 -9.56 -5.23 -1.96
C THR A 72 -10.18 -6.62 -2.12
N PRO A 73 -10.03 -7.33 -3.26
CA PRO A 73 -10.48 -8.72 -3.37
C PRO A 73 -9.80 -9.65 -2.37
N LEU A 74 -8.50 -9.44 -2.08
CA LEU A 74 -7.77 -10.22 -1.08
C LEU A 74 -8.35 -10.05 0.33
N ILE A 75 -8.69 -8.83 0.73
CA ILE A 75 -9.36 -8.57 2.01
C ILE A 75 -10.70 -9.32 2.06
N ARG A 76 -11.52 -9.24 1.00
CA ARG A 76 -12.80 -9.98 0.94
C ARG A 76 -12.60 -11.49 1.07
N ARG A 77 -11.57 -12.05 0.41
CA ARG A 77 -11.18 -13.47 0.53
C ARG A 77 -10.77 -13.81 1.97
N PHE A 78 -9.95 -12.97 2.60
CA PHE A 78 -9.48 -13.21 3.97
C PHE A 78 -10.58 -13.01 5.03
N GLU A 79 -11.54 -12.12 4.81
CA GLU A 79 -12.73 -11.99 5.66
C GLU A 79 -13.54 -13.30 5.71
N SER A 80 -13.58 -14.06 4.60
CA SER A 80 -14.25 -15.36 4.56
C SER A 80 -13.39 -16.53 5.08
N MET A 81 -12.05 -16.41 5.04
CA MET A 81 -11.13 -17.47 5.46
C MET A 81 -10.83 -17.45 6.96
N PHE A 82 -10.84 -16.26 7.57
CA PHE A 82 -10.45 -16.05 8.96
C PHE A 82 -11.61 -15.42 9.74
N THR A 83 -11.90 -15.95 10.92
CA THR A 83 -12.95 -15.46 11.80
C THR A 83 -12.38 -14.53 12.88
N GLY A 84 -13.22 -13.61 13.38
CA GLY A 84 -12.88 -12.68 14.44
C GLY A 84 -12.19 -11.40 13.96
N ARG A 85 -12.50 -10.29 14.62
CA ARG A 85 -11.98 -8.95 14.31
C ARG A 85 -12.28 -8.50 12.86
N GLU A 86 -13.47 -8.86 12.34
CA GLU A 86 -13.93 -8.52 11.01
C GLU A 86 -13.81 -7.02 10.74
N THR A 87 -13.39 -6.65 9.54
CA THR A 87 -13.10 -5.26 9.15
C THR A 87 -14.09 -4.70 8.13
N VAL A 88 -15.01 -5.54 7.66
CA VAL A 88 -16.07 -5.13 6.73
C VAL A 88 -17.37 -5.04 7.48
N PRO A 89 -18.04 -3.86 7.51
CA PRO A 89 -19.31 -3.70 8.21
C PRO A 89 -20.38 -4.63 7.67
N SER A 90 -21.21 -5.20 8.57
CA SER A 90 -22.33 -6.07 8.20
C SER A 90 -23.59 -5.29 7.80
N ALA A 91 -23.81 -4.08 8.37
CA ALA A 91 -24.94 -3.24 8.02
C ALA A 91 -24.83 -2.69 6.60
N PRO A 92 -25.83 -2.87 5.71
CA PRO A 92 -25.69 -2.53 4.28
C PRO A 92 -25.31 -1.08 4.01
N ALA A 93 -25.87 -0.11 4.75
CA ALA A 93 -25.56 1.30 4.57
C ALA A 93 -24.11 1.62 4.95
N LEU A 94 -23.61 1.07 6.06
CA LEU A 94 -22.21 1.23 6.48
C LEU A 94 -21.27 0.52 5.53
N ARG A 95 -21.66 -0.62 4.98
CA ARG A 95 -20.88 -1.35 3.98
C ARG A 95 -20.72 -0.53 2.71
N LEU A 96 -21.79 0.10 2.22
CA LEU A 96 -21.71 0.99 1.05
C LEU A 96 -20.72 2.14 1.29
N LEU A 97 -20.82 2.81 2.45
CA LEU A 97 -19.89 3.89 2.81
C LEU A 97 -18.45 3.37 2.93
N HIS A 98 -18.26 2.22 3.54
CA HIS A 98 -16.98 1.56 3.66
C HIS A 98 -16.36 1.28 2.27
N ASP A 99 -17.13 0.68 1.36
CA ASP A 99 -16.65 0.33 0.02
C ASP A 99 -16.30 1.60 -0.78
N LEU A 100 -17.09 2.68 -0.66
CA LEU A 100 -16.80 3.99 -1.28
C LEU A 100 -15.53 4.64 -0.73
N ILE A 101 -15.32 4.57 0.59
CA ILE A 101 -14.12 5.15 1.21
C ILE A 101 -12.88 4.31 0.92
N GLU A 102 -13.00 2.99 0.87
CA GLU A 102 -11.90 2.11 0.46
C GLU A 102 -11.47 2.41 -0.99
N ASP A 103 -12.44 2.52 -1.91
CA ASP A 103 -12.20 2.93 -3.31
C ASP A 103 -11.55 4.32 -3.39
N TYR A 104 -12.06 5.30 -2.65
CA TYR A 104 -11.45 6.62 -2.56
C TYR A 104 -9.99 6.56 -2.09
N ALA A 105 -9.67 5.74 -1.09
CA ALA A 105 -8.31 5.58 -0.60
C ALA A 105 -7.39 4.97 -1.66
N ASP A 106 -7.85 3.96 -2.37
CA ASP A 106 -7.05 3.21 -3.34
C ASP A 106 -6.88 3.96 -4.67
N GLU A 107 -7.91 4.72 -5.12
CA GLU A 107 -7.92 5.35 -6.44
C GLU A 107 -7.66 6.87 -6.42
N TRP A 108 -8.06 7.59 -5.36
CA TRP A 108 -7.90 9.04 -5.27
C TRP A 108 -6.74 9.48 -4.40
N LEU A 109 -6.60 8.95 -3.18
CA LEU A 109 -5.48 9.31 -2.32
C LEU A 109 -4.14 8.85 -2.87
N THR A 110 -4.12 7.77 -3.64
CA THR A 110 -2.91 7.33 -4.36
C THR A 110 -2.39 8.40 -5.32
N LYS A 111 -3.27 9.24 -5.90
CA LYS A 111 -2.86 10.36 -6.79
C LYS A 111 -2.06 11.40 -6.01
N ALA A 112 -2.56 11.80 -4.84
CA ALA A 112 -1.87 12.73 -3.96
C ALA A 112 -0.56 12.13 -3.44
N MET A 113 -0.58 10.89 -2.93
CA MET A 113 0.60 10.20 -2.45
C MET A 113 1.69 10.14 -3.53
N PHE A 114 1.34 9.79 -4.76
CA PHE A 114 2.28 9.67 -5.87
C PHE A 114 2.78 11.03 -6.32
N HIS A 115 1.89 12.05 -6.40
CA HIS A 115 2.24 13.42 -6.71
C HIS A 115 3.29 13.96 -5.72
N TYR A 116 2.98 13.98 -4.43
CA TYR A 116 3.91 14.50 -3.42
C TYR A 116 5.23 13.74 -3.35
N ARG A 117 5.26 12.46 -3.65
CA ARG A 117 6.49 11.67 -3.65
C ARG A 117 7.40 11.95 -4.84
N TRP A 118 6.85 12.36 -5.99
CA TRP A 118 7.57 12.40 -7.26
C TRP A 118 7.48 13.74 -7.99
N HIS A 119 6.91 14.77 -7.37
CA HIS A 119 6.82 16.12 -7.93
C HIS A 119 7.86 17.06 -7.35
N TYR A 120 8.07 17.06 -6.04
CA TYR A 120 9.01 17.93 -5.35
C TYR A 120 10.41 17.33 -5.31
N GLU A 121 11.43 18.16 -5.58
CA GLU A 121 12.82 17.73 -5.75
C GLU A 121 13.37 16.98 -4.52
N ASP A 122 13.22 17.54 -3.34
CA ASP A 122 13.67 16.93 -2.08
C ASP A 122 13.02 15.56 -1.83
N ASP A 123 11.74 15.41 -2.14
CA ASP A 123 11.01 14.14 -2.01
C ASP A 123 11.45 13.13 -3.07
N ILE A 124 11.72 13.58 -4.30
CA ILE A 124 12.27 12.76 -5.40
C ILE A 124 13.64 12.19 -5.00
N GLU A 125 14.53 13.04 -4.49
CA GLU A 125 15.87 12.62 -4.09
C GLU A 125 15.81 11.59 -2.98
N LYS A 126 15.04 11.85 -1.95
CA LYS A 126 14.89 10.96 -0.80
C LYS A 126 14.21 9.65 -1.17
N ALA A 127 13.11 9.70 -1.92
CA ALA A 127 12.41 8.50 -2.37
C ALA A 127 13.30 7.66 -3.30
N GLY A 128 14.02 8.31 -4.21
CA GLY A 128 14.98 7.67 -5.10
C GLY A 128 16.10 6.93 -4.38
N LEU A 129 16.55 7.45 -3.23
CA LEU A 129 17.57 6.81 -2.41
C LEU A 129 17.01 5.66 -1.55
N ILE A 130 15.87 5.86 -0.89
CA ILE A 130 15.34 4.92 0.10
C ILE A 130 14.67 3.70 -0.55
N LEU A 131 13.94 3.88 -1.64
CA LEU A 131 13.21 2.78 -2.25
C LEU A 131 14.10 1.63 -2.75
N PRO A 132 15.27 1.88 -3.40
CA PRO A 132 16.22 0.82 -3.72
C PRO A 132 16.76 0.11 -2.48
N LEU A 133 17.09 0.85 -1.41
CA LEU A 133 17.60 0.29 -0.16
C LEU A 133 16.58 -0.63 0.52
N TRP A 134 15.29 -0.32 0.48
CA TRP A 134 14.26 -1.22 0.99
C TRP A 134 14.14 -2.51 0.19
N ARG A 135 14.65 -2.53 -1.03
CA ARG A 135 14.67 -3.72 -1.85
C ARG A 135 15.90 -4.61 -1.59
N ASP A 136 17.06 -3.97 -1.48
CA ASP A 136 18.33 -4.64 -1.20
C ASP A 136 19.29 -3.70 -0.47
N LEU A 137 19.64 -4.06 0.77
CA LEU A 137 20.57 -3.31 1.61
C LEU A 137 22.03 -3.58 1.28
N ASN A 138 22.34 -4.61 0.49
CA ASN A 138 23.70 -5.05 0.19
C ASN A 138 24.24 -4.51 -1.16
N GLN A 139 23.53 -3.56 -1.77
CA GLN A 139 23.96 -2.93 -3.00
C GLN A 139 25.27 -2.17 -2.81
N SER A 140 26.19 -2.27 -3.78
CA SER A 140 27.32 -1.35 -3.85
C SER A 140 26.86 0.09 -4.12
N SER A 141 27.67 1.09 -3.75
CA SER A 141 27.31 2.50 -3.99
C SER A 141 26.98 2.78 -5.46
N SER A 142 27.74 2.19 -6.40
CA SER A 142 27.48 2.37 -7.83
C SER A 142 26.20 1.68 -8.32
N GLN A 143 25.82 0.56 -7.71
CA GLN A 143 24.52 -0.08 -8.00
C GLN A 143 23.36 0.72 -7.43
N LEU A 144 23.52 1.22 -6.20
CA LEU A 144 22.51 2.06 -5.55
C LEU A 144 22.25 3.33 -6.39
N GLU A 145 23.29 4.01 -6.85
CA GLU A 145 23.17 5.20 -7.69
C GLU A 145 22.39 4.92 -8.98
N LYS A 146 22.77 3.88 -9.73
CA LYS A 146 22.05 3.46 -10.95
C LYS A 146 20.60 3.08 -10.69
N THR A 147 20.33 2.36 -9.59
CA THR A 147 18.97 1.94 -9.25
C THR A 147 18.14 3.14 -8.82
N SER A 148 18.73 4.08 -8.10
CA SER A 148 18.10 5.33 -7.67
C SER A 148 17.72 6.20 -8.87
N GLU A 149 18.63 6.38 -9.82
CA GLU A 149 18.37 7.12 -11.05
C GLU A 149 17.25 6.47 -11.88
N PHE A 150 17.35 5.17 -12.12
CA PHE A 150 16.31 4.41 -12.83
C PHE A 150 14.93 4.54 -12.15
N ILE A 151 14.87 4.45 -10.83
CA ILE A 151 13.59 4.57 -10.11
C ILE A 151 13.05 6.00 -10.23
N ARG A 152 13.87 7.03 -10.05
CA ARG A 152 13.46 8.43 -10.21
C ARG A 152 12.88 8.69 -11.60
N GLU A 153 13.63 8.40 -12.63
CA GLU A 153 13.20 8.60 -14.03
C GLU A 153 11.90 7.85 -14.33
N ARG A 154 11.84 6.57 -13.95
CA ARG A 154 10.66 5.73 -14.17
C ARG A 154 9.42 6.26 -13.47
N GLN A 155 9.55 6.77 -12.26
CA GLN A 155 8.38 7.22 -11.49
C GLN A 155 7.96 8.64 -11.90
N ILE A 156 8.90 9.54 -12.12
CA ILE A 156 8.60 10.90 -12.63
C ILE A 156 7.88 10.80 -13.98
N SER A 157 8.39 9.97 -14.90
CA SER A 157 7.76 9.78 -16.22
C SER A 157 6.35 9.16 -16.13
N ARG A 158 5.92 8.69 -14.95
CA ARG A 158 4.58 8.12 -14.70
C ARG A 158 3.62 9.02 -13.95
N LEU A 159 3.99 10.24 -13.64
CA LEU A 159 3.08 11.21 -13.00
C LEU A 159 1.77 11.38 -13.79
N TYR A 160 1.82 11.28 -15.11
CA TYR A 160 0.63 11.34 -15.96
C TYR A 160 -0.38 10.20 -15.69
N VAL A 161 0.07 9.02 -15.23
CA VAL A 161 -0.79 7.86 -14.94
C VAL A 161 -1.77 8.19 -13.80
N VAL A 162 -1.28 8.95 -12.81
CA VAL A 162 -2.12 9.44 -11.70
C VAL A 162 -2.77 10.79 -12.00
N GLY A 163 -2.62 11.29 -13.22
CA GLY A 163 -3.18 12.56 -13.65
C GLY A 163 -2.47 13.78 -13.06
N SER A 164 -1.25 13.63 -12.53
CA SER A 164 -0.44 14.74 -12.02
C SER A 164 0.28 15.45 -13.15
N ASN A 165 -0.11 16.70 -13.41
CA ASN A 165 0.48 17.57 -14.41
C ASN A 165 0.22 19.04 -14.01
N GLU A 166 0.82 20.00 -14.70
CA GLU A 166 0.75 21.42 -14.38
C GLU A 166 -0.69 21.96 -14.23
N ALA A 167 -1.64 21.46 -15.02
CA ALA A 167 -3.04 21.86 -14.94
C ALA A 167 -3.78 21.28 -13.72
N THR A 168 -3.28 20.21 -13.13
CA THR A 168 -3.97 19.46 -12.05
C THR A 168 -3.28 19.53 -10.70
N TRP A 169 -2.04 20.00 -10.60
CA TRP A 169 -1.30 20.03 -9.32
C TRP A 169 -2.07 20.71 -8.20
N ALA A 170 -2.54 21.95 -8.42
CA ALA A 170 -3.30 22.68 -7.41
C ALA A 170 -4.59 21.96 -6.97
N ALA A 171 -5.25 21.21 -7.87
CA ALA A 171 -6.43 20.43 -7.56
C ALA A 171 -6.09 19.20 -6.69
N ILE A 172 -4.98 18.51 -7.00
CA ILE A 172 -4.50 17.35 -6.23
C ILE A 172 -4.13 17.79 -4.81
N GLU A 173 -3.34 18.86 -4.67
CA GLU A 173 -2.87 19.37 -3.39
C GLU A 173 -4.05 19.85 -2.53
N SER A 174 -4.92 20.71 -3.08
CA SER A 174 -6.11 21.17 -2.38
C SER A 174 -7.07 20.03 -1.98
N SER A 175 -7.18 18.98 -2.80
CA SER A 175 -7.96 17.79 -2.45
C SER A 175 -7.35 17.05 -1.25
N TYR A 176 -6.02 16.93 -1.21
CA TYR A 176 -5.33 16.28 -0.12
C TYR A 176 -5.42 17.09 1.19
N GLU A 177 -5.27 18.41 1.14
CA GLU A 177 -5.46 19.29 2.29
C GLU A 177 -6.87 19.16 2.90
N ARG A 178 -7.92 19.17 2.04
CA ARG A 178 -9.29 18.94 2.50
C ARG A 178 -9.48 17.58 3.13
N PHE A 179 -8.86 16.54 2.57
CA PHE A 179 -8.86 15.20 3.16
C PHE A 179 -8.22 15.21 4.55
N LEU A 180 -7.03 15.79 4.70
CA LEU A 180 -6.34 15.87 6.00
C LEU A 180 -7.17 16.64 7.03
N ALA A 181 -7.77 17.77 6.67
CA ALA A 181 -8.63 18.54 7.55
C ALA A 181 -9.92 17.79 7.95
N ALA A 182 -10.45 16.95 7.07
CA ALA A 182 -11.60 16.09 7.38
C ALA A 182 -11.21 14.95 8.33
N MET A 183 -10.04 14.33 8.10
CA MET A 183 -9.52 13.27 8.96
C MET A 183 -9.16 13.76 10.35
N ASP A 184 -8.56 14.94 10.46
CA ASP A 184 -8.23 15.59 11.74
C ASP A 184 -9.48 15.72 12.63
N LYS A 185 -10.56 16.29 12.09
CA LYS A 185 -11.86 16.40 12.80
C LYS A 185 -12.46 15.03 13.13
N LEU A 186 -12.29 14.05 12.26
CA LEU A 186 -12.85 12.72 12.50
C LEU A 186 -12.13 12.03 13.66
N VAL A 187 -10.78 12.08 13.69
CA VAL A 187 -10.02 11.39 14.74
C VAL A 187 -10.14 12.07 16.11
N GLU A 188 -10.51 13.37 16.17
CA GLU A 188 -10.90 14.04 17.41
C GLU A 188 -12.22 13.49 17.97
N ALA A 189 -13.16 13.12 17.08
CA ALA A 189 -14.50 12.68 17.47
C ALA A 189 -14.58 11.17 17.74
N GLN A 190 -13.82 10.36 17.02
CA GLN A 190 -13.86 8.90 17.11
C GLN A 190 -12.54 8.25 16.67
N SER A 191 -12.27 7.04 17.15
CA SER A 191 -11.00 6.35 16.92
C SER A 191 -10.81 5.83 15.48
N PHE A 192 -11.91 5.47 14.79
CA PHE A 192 -11.90 4.90 13.43
C PHE A 192 -13.13 5.38 12.64
N LEU A 193 -13.10 5.21 11.31
CA LEU A 193 -14.16 5.66 10.40
C LEU A 193 -15.58 5.28 10.83
N PHE A 194 -15.76 4.09 11.37
CA PHE A 194 -17.06 3.55 11.75
C PHE A 194 -17.20 3.25 13.25
N GLY A 195 -16.44 3.96 14.10
CA GLY A 195 -16.56 3.89 15.55
C GLY A 195 -15.34 3.31 16.27
N ALA A 196 -15.55 2.28 17.10
CA ALA A 196 -14.52 1.80 18.04
C ALA A 196 -13.52 0.78 17.46
N ARG A 197 -13.71 0.32 16.22
CA ARG A 197 -12.84 -0.68 15.56
C ARG A 197 -12.51 -0.26 14.14
N PRO A 198 -11.27 -0.54 13.67
CA PRO A 198 -10.89 -0.22 12.30
C PRO A 198 -11.65 -1.10 11.30
N SER A 199 -11.97 -0.52 10.17
CA SER A 199 -12.47 -1.18 8.97
C SER A 199 -11.34 -1.33 7.93
N ALA A 200 -11.58 -2.07 6.85
CA ALA A 200 -10.61 -2.16 5.75
C ALA A 200 -10.34 -0.79 5.11
N ALA A 201 -11.34 0.09 5.06
CA ALA A 201 -11.19 1.46 4.59
C ALA A 201 -10.20 2.29 5.44
N ASP A 202 -10.18 2.10 6.78
CA ASP A 202 -9.19 2.75 7.64
C ASP A 202 -7.75 2.36 7.25
N PHE A 203 -7.51 1.10 6.90
CA PHE A 203 -6.19 0.64 6.45
C PHE A 203 -5.82 1.22 5.08
N GLY A 204 -6.79 1.41 4.18
CA GLY A 204 -6.59 2.10 2.91
C GLY A 204 -6.19 3.56 3.13
N LEU A 205 -6.99 4.30 3.92
CA LEU A 205 -6.70 5.70 4.25
C LEU A 205 -5.36 5.89 4.97
N TYR A 206 -5.01 4.98 5.88
CA TYR A 206 -3.71 4.99 6.57
C TYR A 206 -2.54 4.78 5.61
N ALA A 207 -2.67 3.83 4.68
CA ALA A 207 -1.55 3.35 3.89
C ALA A 207 -1.02 4.39 2.91
N GLN A 208 -1.86 5.25 2.35
CA GLN A 208 -1.48 6.26 1.38
C GLN A 208 -0.65 7.39 2.03
N PRO A 209 -1.14 8.14 3.04
CA PRO A 209 -0.36 9.17 3.70
C PRO A 209 0.93 8.66 4.32
N VAL A 210 0.89 7.52 5.00
CA VAL A 210 2.07 6.93 5.66
C VAL A 210 3.15 6.54 4.65
N SER A 211 2.77 6.11 3.45
CA SER A 211 3.73 5.80 2.39
C SER A 211 4.45 7.04 1.88
N TYR A 212 3.84 8.22 1.98
CA TYR A 212 4.47 9.50 1.68
C TYR A 212 5.29 10.01 2.89
N THR A 213 4.69 10.12 4.08
CA THR A 213 5.33 10.72 5.26
C THR A 213 6.61 10.01 5.68
N HIS A 214 6.71 8.71 5.51
CA HIS A 214 7.95 7.96 5.78
C HIS A 214 9.07 8.22 4.77
N LEU A 215 8.76 8.85 3.65
CA LEU A 215 9.73 9.24 2.62
C LEU A 215 10.01 10.74 2.61
N ARG A 216 9.15 11.55 3.25
CA ARG A 216 9.36 13.00 3.32
C ARG A 216 10.68 13.32 4.02
N ALA A 217 11.45 14.23 3.43
CA ALA A 217 12.58 14.85 4.11
C ALA A 217 12.02 15.60 5.33
N HIS A 218 12.45 15.24 6.53
CA HIS A 218 12.13 16.04 7.70
C HIS A 218 12.86 17.38 7.54
N GLU A 219 12.09 18.44 7.42
CA GLU A 219 12.59 19.77 7.74
C GLU A 219 12.91 19.75 9.24
N THR A 220 14.18 19.69 9.53
CA THR A 220 14.71 19.95 10.88
C THR A 220 15.06 21.43 10.99
#